data_972007e403768bfb7d83b9e91f5bd00d
#
_entry.id   972007e403768bfb7d83b9e91f5bd00d
#
_cell.length_a   1.000
_cell.length_b   1.000
_cell.length_c   1.000
_cell.angle_alpha   90.00
_cell.angle_beta   90.00
_cell.angle_gamma   90.00
#
_symmetry.space_group_name_H-M   'P 1'
#
loop_
_entity.id
_entity.type
_entity.pdbx_description
1 polymer ?
#
loop_
_entity_poly.entity_id
_entity_poly.type
_entity_poly.pdbx_seq_one_letter_code
_entity_poly.pdbx_strand_id
1 'polypeptide(L)' 'MHKTANVLNKLPKSLHAKAKRALQDIWTAATRMDAEAAFNGFIESYGIKYEKAVECLSKDREPLLAFYD' A
#
# COMPACT_ATOMS: atom_id res chain seq x y z
N MET A 1 4.86 -10.96 -5.43
CA MET A 1 4.37 -10.76 -4.06
C MET A 1 2.86 -10.80 -4.01
N HIS A 2 2.35 -11.62 -3.09
CA HIS A 2 0.91 -11.85 -3.01
C HIS A 2 0.16 -10.70 -2.35
N LYS A 3 0.85 -9.86 -1.58
CA LYS A 3 0.21 -8.77 -0.86
C LYS A 3 -0.43 -7.75 -1.79
N THR A 4 0.27 -7.39 -2.87
CA THR A 4 -0.28 -6.43 -3.85
C THR A 4 -1.62 -6.92 -4.40
N ALA A 5 -1.69 -8.19 -4.79
CA ALA A 5 -2.92 -8.76 -5.32
C ALA A 5 -4.03 -8.75 -4.28
N ASN A 6 -3.71 -9.07 -3.03
CA ASN A 6 -4.70 -9.08 -1.95
C ASN A 6 -5.30 -7.70 -1.70
N VAL A 7 -4.45 -6.66 -1.72
CA VAL A 7 -4.93 -5.29 -1.56
C VAL A 7 -5.78 -4.87 -2.74
N LEU A 8 -5.33 -5.16 -3.96
CA LEU A 8 -6.07 -4.79 -5.17
C LEU A 8 -7.43 -5.48 -5.25
N ASN A 9 -7.54 -6.71 -4.72
CA ASN A 9 -8.82 -7.42 -4.71
C ASN A 9 -9.88 -6.72 -3.86
N LYS A 10 -9.48 -5.83 -2.97
CA LYS A 10 -10.41 -5.05 -2.15
C LYS A 10 -10.82 -3.75 -2.82
N LEU A 11 -10.30 -3.48 -4.02
CA LEU A 11 -10.56 -2.24 -4.75
C LEU A 11 -11.27 -2.52 -6.07
N PRO A 12 -12.06 -1.53 -6.59
CA PRO A 12 -12.64 -1.65 -7.92
C PRO A 12 -11.55 -1.75 -8.98
N LYS A 13 -11.86 -2.46 -10.07
CA LYS A 13 -10.90 -2.63 -11.16
C LYS A 13 -10.41 -1.30 -11.73
N SER A 14 -11.27 -0.29 -11.74
CA SER A 14 -10.92 1.03 -12.26
C SER A 14 -9.80 1.70 -11.48
N LEU A 15 -9.57 1.29 -10.24
CA LEU A 15 -8.53 1.86 -9.39
C LEU A 15 -7.28 0.98 -9.33
N HIS A 16 -7.30 -0.20 -9.94
CA HIS A 16 -6.17 -1.13 -9.83
C HIS A 16 -4.87 -0.52 -10.33
N ALA A 17 -4.89 0.17 -11.46
CA ALA A 17 -3.68 0.76 -12.03
C ALA A 17 -3.09 1.81 -11.09
N LYS A 18 -3.94 2.70 -10.57
CA LYS A 18 -3.49 3.75 -9.65
C LYS A 18 -3.00 3.18 -8.33
N ALA A 19 -3.76 2.25 -7.77
CA ALA A 19 -3.39 1.62 -6.50
C ALA A 19 -2.11 0.81 -6.63
N LYS A 20 -1.96 0.08 -7.74
CA LYS A 20 -0.75 -0.68 -8.00
C LYS A 20 0.47 0.23 -8.04
N ARG A 21 0.36 1.38 -8.68
CA ARG A 21 1.45 2.34 -8.75
C ARG A 21 1.79 2.89 -7.36
N ALA A 22 0.76 3.21 -6.57
CA ALA A 22 0.98 3.69 -5.21
C ALA A 22 1.67 2.63 -4.35
N LEU A 23 1.28 1.36 -4.51
CA LEU A 23 1.93 0.27 -3.80
C LEU A 23 3.37 0.08 -4.26
N GLN A 24 3.64 0.22 -5.55
CA GLN A 24 4.99 0.15 -6.07
C GLN A 24 5.88 1.23 -5.49
N ASP A 25 5.34 2.41 -5.24
CA ASP A 25 6.11 3.48 -4.61
C ASP A 25 6.62 3.07 -3.22
N ILE A 26 5.84 2.26 -2.50
CA ILE A 26 6.29 1.72 -1.21
C ILE A 26 7.44 0.73 -1.43
N TRP A 27 7.26 -0.19 -2.38
CA TRP A 27 8.23 -1.27 -2.63
C TRP A 27 9.53 -0.77 -3.21
N THR A 28 9.49 0.30 -3.98
CA THR A 28 10.68 0.83 -4.66
C THR A 28 11.28 2.05 -3.97
N ALA A 29 10.78 2.41 -2.81
CA ALA A 29 11.32 3.54 -2.05
C ALA A 29 12.79 3.29 -1.69
N ALA A 30 13.59 4.35 -1.73
CA ALA A 30 15.01 4.25 -1.45
C ALA A 30 15.30 4.07 0.04
N THR A 31 14.44 4.62 0.89
CA THR A 31 14.61 4.57 2.35
C THR A 31 13.32 4.20 3.03
N ARG A 32 13.42 3.79 4.30
CA ARG A 32 12.23 3.50 5.11
C ARG A 32 11.35 4.73 5.24
N MET A 33 11.94 5.92 5.38
CA MET A 33 11.18 7.16 5.50
C MET A 33 10.33 7.39 4.26
N ASP A 34 10.90 7.19 3.09
CA ASP A 34 10.18 7.33 1.84
C ASP A 34 9.07 6.28 1.71
N ALA A 35 9.35 5.06 2.16
CA ALA A 35 8.36 3.99 2.16
C ALA A 35 7.19 4.33 3.08
N GLU A 36 7.47 4.87 4.25
CA GLU A 36 6.42 5.28 5.18
C GLU A 36 5.58 6.42 4.61
N ALA A 37 6.21 7.38 3.95
CA ALA A 37 5.49 8.49 3.31
C ALA A 37 4.55 7.96 2.22
N ALA A 38 5.03 7.04 1.39
CA ALA A 38 4.20 6.43 0.36
C ALA A 38 3.05 5.63 0.98
N PHE A 39 3.33 4.92 2.06
CA PHE A 39 2.32 4.13 2.77
C PHE A 39 1.23 5.04 3.33
N ASN A 40 1.63 6.13 3.99
CA ASN A 40 0.68 7.09 4.55
C ASN A 40 -0.15 7.75 3.46
N GLY A 41 0.47 8.06 2.32
CA GLY A 41 -0.24 8.62 1.17
C GLY A 41 -1.30 7.68 0.65
N PHE A 42 -1.00 6.38 0.60
CA PHE A 42 -1.98 5.37 0.21
C PHE A 42 -3.16 5.35 1.17
N ILE A 43 -2.88 5.36 2.47
CA ILE A 43 -3.92 5.36 3.50
C ILE A 43 -4.81 6.60 3.38
N GLU A 44 -4.22 7.77 3.18
CA GLU A 44 -5.00 9.01 3.00
C GLU A 44 -5.88 8.96 1.75
N SER A 45 -5.34 8.44 0.67
CA SER A 45 -6.04 8.41 -0.62
C SER A 45 -7.21 7.43 -0.62
N TYR A 46 -7.06 6.30 0.04
CA TYR A 46 -8.04 5.21 -0.06
C TYR A 46 -8.73 4.86 1.26
N GLY A 47 -8.24 5.39 2.37
CA GLY A 47 -8.73 4.99 3.69
C GLY A 47 -10.19 5.33 3.96
N ILE A 48 -10.72 6.37 3.35
CA ILE A 48 -12.10 6.80 3.58
C ILE A 48 -13.10 5.91 2.85
N LYS A 49 -12.85 5.65 1.56
CA LYS A 49 -13.78 4.89 0.72
C LYS A 49 -13.49 3.39 0.71
N TYR A 50 -12.25 3.02 0.88
CA TYR A 50 -11.80 1.63 0.71
C TYR A 50 -11.04 1.16 1.93
N GLU A 51 -11.63 1.33 3.10
CA GLU A 51 -10.94 1.02 4.34
C GLU A 51 -10.51 -0.44 4.46
N LYS A 52 -11.22 -1.36 3.79
CA LYS A 52 -10.82 -2.77 3.81
C LYS A 52 -9.48 -2.98 3.11
N ALA A 53 -9.23 -2.27 2.01
CA ALA A 53 -7.96 -2.34 1.32
C ALA A 53 -6.84 -1.78 2.20
N VAL A 54 -7.08 -0.65 2.83
CA VAL A 54 -6.13 -0.04 3.75
C VAL A 54 -5.87 -0.94 4.95
N GLU A 55 -6.93 -1.53 5.50
CA GLU A 55 -6.79 -2.45 6.63
C GLU A 55 -5.95 -3.66 6.24
N CYS A 56 -6.18 -4.21 5.06
CA CYS A 56 -5.41 -5.34 4.56
C CYS A 56 -3.92 -5.00 4.47
N LEU A 57 -3.61 -3.82 3.95
CA LEU A 57 -2.23 -3.37 3.82
C LEU A 57 -1.63 -3.05 5.20
N SER A 58 -2.39 -2.42 6.08
CA SER A 58 -1.90 -2.01 7.39
C SER A 58 -1.51 -3.18 8.29
N LYS A 59 -2.16 -4.32 8.12
CA LYS A 59 -1.80 -5.52 8.88
C LYS A 59 -0.38 -5.96 8.63
N ASP A 60 0.17 -5.64 7.46
CA ASP A 60 1.52 -6.04 7.08
C ASP A 60 2.49 -4.87 7.07
N ARG A 61 2.10 -3.76 7.71
CA ARG A 61 2.95 -2.57 7.73
C ARG A 61 4.32 -2.84 8.32
N GLU A 62 4.38 -3.45 9.49
CA GLU A 62 5.65 -3.72 10.16
C GLU A 62 6.53 -4.68 9.37
N PRO A 63 6.02 -5.83 8.89
CA PRO A 63 6.84 -6.69 8.04
C PRO A 63 7.32 -6.02 6.76
N LEU A 64 6.49 -5.20 6.14
CA LEU A 64 6.88 -4.51 4.90
C LEU A 64 7.96 -3.47 5.16
N LEU A 65 7.83 -2.69 6.23
CA LEU A 65 8.79 -1.64 6.55
C LEU A 65 10.08 -2.19 7.14
N ALA A 66 10.03 -3.34 7.81
CA ALA A 66 11.21 -3.99 8.35
C ALA A 66 12.22 -4.34 7.26
N PHE A 67 11.75 -4.49 6.03
CA PHE A 67 12.60 -4.73 4.88
C PHE A 67 13.66 -3.63 4.69
N TYR A 68 13.35 -2.41 5.14
CA TYR A 68 14.25 -1.26 4.99
C TYR A 68 15.17 -1.06 6.18
N ASP A 69 15.02 -1.85 7.20
CA ASP A 69 15.92 -1.79 8.36
C ASP A 69 17.20 -2.61 8.09
#